data_5d63dda600defb1d35d1561c219821fb
#
_entry.id   5d63dda600defb1d35d1561c219821fb
#
_cell.length_a   1.000
_cell.length_b   1.000
_cell.length_c   1.000
_cell.angle_alpha   90.00
_cell.angle_beta   90.00
_cell.angle_gamma   90.00
#
_symmetry.space_group_name_H-M   'P 1'
#
loop_
_entity.id
_entity.type
_entity.pdbx_description
1 polymer ?
#
loop_
_entity_poly.entity_id
_entity_poly.type
_entity_poly.pdbx_seq_one_letter_code
_entity_poly.pdbx_strand_id
1 'polypeptide(L)'
;MRVTRTARLPLLMAAVLFAMTACAGTAASRDTSPSAAPTQGAAPAPAPIDPIAEWVDERMSQLTVQQKAAALLMVHAPGLDPAPVRAYVDAGVSGVILMGDNVPAGPVELAAFTAAVQSGLETPVLIGIDEEGGEVQRLPWDGAPAADTLRAEPPAAAQAAFAARAAALADSGVTVNFGIVADVTPDPDSFIFGRVLGTDPVGAAERVSGAVAGERGVVASTLKHFPGHGAAPGDSHSSVPSAALTIDEWRAGPALPFASGIDAGAELVMTGHLSYPAVDPAPASLSPEWHRLLRDELGFDGVIVTDDMLMLQHNGLAEYADPGENAVRAVAAGADLLLYVLPADPASVGISIDGLVGAIVGAVQTGRITPVQLDAAVERVLTLRRTLSS
;
A
#
# COMPACT_ATOMS: atom_id res chain seq x y z
N MET A 1 -58.78 29.44 -7.14
CA MET A 1 -59.23 29.92 -8.48
C MET A 1 -58.24 29.40 -9.51
N ARG A 2 -58.73 28.43 -10.34
CA ARG A 2 -58.36 28.10 -11.75
C ARG A 2 -56.84 28.03 -12.08
N VAL A 3 -56.27 27.06 -12.85
CA VAL A 3 -56.78 25.92 -13.65
C VAL A 3 -55.56 25.10 -14.07
N THR A 4 -55.69 23.79 -14.03
CA THR A 4 -54.87 22.72 -14.58
C THR A 4 -54.56 22.83 -16.08
N ARG A 5 -53.37 22.40 -16.50
CA ARG A 5 -53.21 21.77 -17.83
C ARG A 5 -52.11 20.72 -17.85
N THR A 6 -52.56 19.50 -18.01
CA THR A 6 -51.79 18.31 -18.40
C THR A 6 -51.46 18.31 -19.89
N ALA A 7 -50.24 17.93 -20.25
CA ALA A 7 -49.87 17.60 -21.63
C ALA A 7 -49.33 16.16 -21.68
N ARG A 8 -49.97 15.33 -22.49
CA ARG A 8 -49.66 13.92 -22.78
C ARG A 8 -48.72 13.83 -23.97
N LEU A 9 -47.70 12.97 -23.87
CA LEU A 9 -46.87 12.50 -24.98
C LEU A 9 -47.60 11.42 -25.80
N PRO A 10 -47.44 11.34 -27.11
CA PRO A 10 -47.81 10.16 -27.88
C PRO A 10 -46.62 9.23 -28.13
N LEU A 11 -46.93 7.95 -28.00
CA LEU A 11 -46.15 6.77 -28.30
C LEU A 11 -46.08 6.57 -29.83
N LEU A 12 -44.90 6.46 -30.41
CA LEU A 12 -44.70 6.04 -31.82
C LEU A 12 -44.23 4.56 -31.82
N MET A 13 -45.09 3.69 -32.33
CA MET A 13 -44.81 2.31 -32.71
C MET A 13 -44.27 2.31 -34.16
N ALA A 14 -43.09 1.74 -34.38
CA ALA A 14 -42.58 1.42 -35.72
C ALA A 14 -42.77 -0.10 -35.95
N ALA A 15 -43.57 -0.41 -36.93
CA ALA A 15 -43.78 -1.79 -37.42
C ALA A 15 -42.75 -2.12 -38.48
N VAL A 16 -42.06 -3.27 -38.34
CA VAL A 16 -41.17 -3.84 -39.37
C VAL A 16 -41.94 -4.88 -40.17
N LEU A 17 -42.10 -4.60 -41.46
CA LEU A 17 -42.68 -5.52 -42.44
C LEU A 17 -41.67 -6.60 -42.85
N PHE A 18 -42.08 -7.87 -42.74
CA PHE A 18 -41.41 -9.01 -43.40
C PHE A 18 -41.91 -9.13 -44.86
N ALA A 19 -40.99 -9.08 -45.82
CA ALA A 19 -41.23 -9.42 -47.20
C ALA A 19 -40.66 -10.82 -47.50
N MET A 20 -41.52 -11.78 -47.72
CA MET A 20 -41.19 -13.06 -48.31
C MET A 20 -41.18 -12.95 -49.83
N THR A 21 -40.07 -13.30 -50.45
CA THR A 21 -40.04 -13.56 -51.89
C THR A 21 -39.63 -15.02 -52.13
N ALA A 22 -40.58 -15.78 -52.69
CA ALA A 22 -40.31 -17.10 -53.20
C ALA A 22 -39.83 -16.98 -54.65
N CYS A 23 -38.80 -17.70 -55.03
CA CYS A 23 -38.48 -18.01 -56.46
C CYS A 23 -37.94 -19.42 -56.58
N ALA A 24 -38.44 -20.02 -57.63
CA ALA A 24 -38.40 -21.42 -58.02
C ALA A 24 -37.01 -21.95 -58.42
N GLY A 25 -36.90 -23.24 -58.37
CA GLY A 25 -35.68 -24.02 -58.56
C GLY A 25 -35.18 -24.15 -60.01
N THR A 26 -33.91 -24.47 -60.08
CA THR A 26 -33.28 -25.19 -61.17
C THR A 26 -32.29 -26.23 -60.61
N ALA A 27 -32.46 -27.47 -61.03
CA ALA A 27 -31.59 -28.57 -60.69
C ALA A 27 -30.23 -28.44 -61.40
N ALA A 28 -29.16 -28.56 -60.68
CA ALA A 28 -27.81 -28.74 -61.22
C ALA A 28 -27.01 -29.75 -60.38
N SER A 29 -26.42 -30.63 -61.06
CA SER A 29 -25.50 -31.72 -60.82
C SER A 29 -24.74 -31.79 -59.48
N ARG A 30 -24.74 -32.98 -58.88
CA ARG A 30 -23.89 -33.36 -57.76
C ARG A 30 -22.45 -33.44 -58.24
N ASP A 31 -21.64 -32.53 -57.77
CA ASP A 31 -20.18 -32.65 -57.74
C ASP A 31 -19.78 -33.06 -56.33
N THR A 32 -19.23 -34.25 -56.20
CA THR A 32 -18.76 -34.81 -54.91
C THR A 32 -17.34 -34.35 -54.68
N SER A 33 -17.17 -33.17 -54.04
CA SER A 33 -15.88 -32.82 -53.48
C SER A 33 -15.73 -33.44 -52.05
N PRO A 34 -14.55 -33.98 -51.71
CA PRO A 34 -14.33 -34.58 -50.40
C PRO A 34 -14.42 -33.56 -49.31
N SER A 35 -15.25 -33.86 -48.31
CA SER A 35 -15.40 -33.09 -47.07
C SER A 35 -14.02 -32.97 -46.40
N ALA A 36 -13.51 -31.75 -46.30
CA ALA A 36 -12.35 -31.48 -45.49
C ALA A 36 -12.71 -31.71 -44.00
N ALA A 37 -11.93 -32.56 -43.35
CA ALA A 37 -12.02 -32.80 -41.92
C ALA A 37 -11.83 -31.48 -41.17
N PRO A 38 -12.55 -31.24 -40.02
CA PRO A 38 -12.33 -30.06 -39.23
C PRO A 38 -10.88 -30.03 -38.72
N THR A 39 -10.14 -29.04 -39.11
CA THR A 39 -8.83 -28.72 -38.51
C THR A 39 -9.06 -28.47 -37.02
N GLN A 40 -8.58 -29.39 -36.19
CA GLN A 40 -8.47 -29.13 -34.75
C GLN A 40 -7.64 -27.85 -34.57
N GLY A 41 -8.28 -26.79 -34.07
CA GLY A 41 -7.58 -25.58 -33.70
C GLY A 41 -6.46 -25.93 -32.73
N ALA A 42 -5.24 -25.49 -33.01
CA ALA A 42 -4.12 -25.63 -32.10
C ALA A 42 -4.52 -25.04 -30.73
N ALA A 43 -4.28 -25.79 -29.67
CA ALA A 43 -4.45 -25.28 -28.30
C ALA A 43 -3.67 -23.97 -28.17
N PRO A 44 -4.22 -22.94 -27.48
CA PRO A 44 -3.49 -21.70 -27.24
C PRO A 44 -2.14 -22.03 -26.59
N ALA A 45 -1.09 -21.37 -27.04
CA ALA A 45 0.22 -21.50 -26.43
C ALA A 45 0.11 -21.15 -24.93
N PRO A 46 0.82 -21.89 -24.04
CA PRO A 46 0.84 -21.53 -22.62
C PRO A 46 1.27 -20.08 -22.46
N ALA A 47 0.61 -19.35 -21.52
CA ALA A 47 1.00 -18.00 -21.19
C ALA A 47 2.48 -17.94 -20.77
N PRO A 48 3.22 -16.87 -21.07
CA PRO A 48 4.58 -16.69 -20.58
C PRO A 48 4.60 -16.85 -19.06
N ILE A 49 5.54 -17.63 -18.54
CA ILE A 49 5.73 -17.79 -17.10
C ILE A 49 6.31 -16.48 -16.58
N ASP A 50 5.69 -15.91 -15.56
CA ASP A 50 6.24 -14.76 -14.81
C ASP A 50 7.36 -15.29 -13.90
N PRO A 51 8.62 -14.91 -14.11
CA PRO A 51 9.74 -15.41 -13.32
C PRO A 51 9.70 -14.94 -11.86
N ILE A 52 9.01 -13.82 -11.56
CA ILE A 52 8.82 -13.37 -10.19
C ILE A 52 7.81 -14.27 -9.48
N ALA A 53 6.68 -14.55 -10.10
CA ALA A 53 5.65 -15.44 -9.54
C ALA A 53 6.21 -16.84 -9.30
N GLU A 54 6.94 -17.42 -10.26
CA GLU A 54 7.58 -18.74 -10.10
C GLU A 54 8.55 -18.77 -8.92
N TRP A 55 9.39 -17.73 -8.78
CA TRP A 55 10.32 -17.62 -7.66
C TRP A 55 9.57 -17.48 -6.31
N VAL A 56 8.49 -16.69 -6.26
CA VAL A 56 7.67 -16.50 -5.05
C VAL A 56 7.03 -17.84 -4.65
N ASP A 57 6.43 -18.56 -5.58
CA ASP A 57 5.80 -19.86 -5.33
C ASP A 57 6.82 -20.87 -4.77
N GLU A 58 8.01 -20.96 -5.36
CA GLU A 58 9.08 -21.81 -4.87
C GLU A 58 9.48 -21.42 -3.44
N ARG A 59 9.69 -20.12 -3.20
CA ARG A 59 10.07 -19.60 -1.87
C ARG A 59 9.00 -19.86 -0.83
N MET A 60 7.73 -19.60 -1.16
CA MET A 60 6.57 -19.84 -0.29
C MET A 60 6.47 -21.30 0.16
N SER A 61 6.79 -22.25 -0.73
CA SER A 61 6.76 -23.68 -0.43
C SER A 61 7.80 -24.13 0.61
N GLN A 62 8.87 -23.35 0.76
CA GLN A 62 9.98 -23.65 1.69
C GLN A 62 9.78 -23.02 3.08
N LEU A 63 8.89 -22.02 3.22
CA LEU A 63 8.72 -21.30 4.48
C LEU A 63 7.82 -22.04 5.47
N THR A 64 8.29 -22.17 6.71
CA THR A 64 7.45 -22.55 7.84
C THR A 64 6.50 -21.42 8.24
N VAL A 65 5.45 -21.72 9.01
CA VAL A 65 4.51 -20.70 9.52
C VAL A 65 5.24 -19.65 10.36
N GLN A 66 6.25 -20.02 11.13
CA GLN A 66 7.08 -19.11 11.91
C GLN A 66 7.86 -18.14 11.00
N GLN A 67 8.47 -18.65 9.93
CA GLN A 67 9.19 -17.83 8.97
C GLN A 67 8.25 -16.89 8.18
N LYS A 68 7.05 -17.37 7.84
CA LYS A 68 6.00 -16.56 7.25
C LYS A 68 5.56 -15.43 8.17
N ALA A 69 5.36 -15.71 9.48
CA ALA A 69 5.02 -14.70 10.46
C ALA A 69 6.14 -13.65 10.66
N ALA A 70 7.41 -14.08 10.70
CA ALA A 70 8.56 -13.17 10.77
C ALA A 70 8.67 -12.27 9.53
N ALA A 71 8.35 -12.83 8.35
CA ALA A 71 8.36 -12.08 7.08
C ALA A 71 7.33 -10.95 6.99
N LEU A 72 6.35 -10.88 7.90
CA LEU A 72 5.41 -9.76 7.99
C LEU A 72 5.94 -8.58 8.82
N LEU A 73 7.18 -8.63 9.32
CA LEU A 73 7.72 -7.58 10.18
C LEU A 73 8.72 -6.69 9.44
N MET A 74 8.59 -5.39 9.67
CA MET A 74 9.58 -4.35 9.34
C MET A 74 9.93 -3.63 10.64
N VAL A 75 11.23 -3.50 10.96
CA VAL A 75 11.65 -3.02 12.27
C VAL A 75 12.72 -1.94 12.17
N HIS A 76 12.78 -1.10 13.19
CA HIS A 76 13.87 -0.17 13.44
C HIS A 76 14.83 -0.75 14.50
N ALA A 77 16.09 -0.42 14.38
CA ALA A 77 17.06 -0.50 15.47
C ALA A 77 17.87 0.80 15.50
N PRO A 78 17.98 1.48 16.66
CA PRO A 78 18.71 2.74 16.77
C PRO A 78 20.23 2.55 16.67
N GLY A 79 20.89 3.59 16.17
CA GLY A 79 22.34 3.66 16.08
C GLY A 79 22.93 3.26 14.72
N LEU A 80 24.21 3.57 14.54
CA LEU A 80 24.93 3.45 13.26
C LEU A 80 25.66 2.12 13.09
N ASP A 81 25.58 1.22 14.07
CA ASP A 81 26.11 -0.13 13.93
C ASP A 81 25.07 -1.00 13.19
N PRO A 82 25.41 -1.61 12.05
CA PRO A 82 24.46 -2.48 11.33
C PRO A 82 24.18 -3.82 12.03
N ALA A 83 24.99 -4.20 13.04
CA ALA A 83 24.85 -5.51 13.66
C ALA A 83 23.51 -5.77 14.38
N PRO A 84 22.91 -4.83 15.15
CA PRO A 84 21.57 -5.01 15.71
C PRO A 84 20.49 -5.18 14.66
N VAL A 85 20.51 -4.35 13.61
CA VAL A 85 19.59 -4.46 12.47
C VAL A 85 19.75 -5.82 11.78
N ARG A 86 21.00 -6.23 11.56
CA ARG A 86 21.30 -7.50 10.92
C ARG A 86 20.79 -8.70 11.73
N ALA A 87 20.83 -8.65 13.06
CA ALA A 87 20.28 -9.70 13.90
C ALA A 87 18.76 -9.90 13.67
N TYR A 88 18.00 -8.83 13.44
CA TYR A 88 16.59 -8.91 13.07
C TYR A 88 16.40 -9.52 11.68
N VAL A 89 17.21 -9.11 10.71
CA VAL A 89 17.17 -9.69 9.35
C VAL A 89 17.46 -11.20 9.40
N ASP A 90 18.45 -11.61 10.18
CA ASP A 90 18.80 -13.03 10.38
C ASP A 90 17.68 -13.81 11.12
N ALA A 91 16.86 -13.14 11.92
CA ALA A 91 15.65 -13.69 12.52
C ALA A 91 14.46 -13.80 11.54
N GLY A 92 14.60 -13.31 10.30
CA GLY A 92 13.63 -13.47 9.21
C GLY A 92 12.70 -12.29 8.96
N VAL A 93 12.93 -11.10 9.56
CA VAL A 93 12.14 -9.90 9.23
C VAL A 93 12.36 -9.49 7.76
N SER A 94 11.32 -8.97 7.11
CA SER A 94 11.37 -8.62 5.68
C SER A 94 11.86 -7.22 5.40
N GLY A 95 11.94 -6.36 6.41
CA GLY A 95 12.36 -4.99 6.21
C GLY A 95 12.95 -4.33 7.45
N VAL A 96 13.67 -3.24 7.20
CA VAL A 96 14.17 -2.33 8.23
C VAL A 96 13.80 -0.91 7.83
N ILE A 97 13.58 -0.03 8.84
CA ILE A 97 13.27 1.38 8.62
C ILE A 97 14.36 2.27 9.21
N LEU A 98 14.67 3.34 8.48
CA LEU A 98 15.59 4.39 8.86
C LEU A 98 14.80 5.57 9.46
N MET A 99 15.13 5.94 10.72
CA MET A 99 14.37 6.94 11.48
C MET A 99 15.16 8.22 11.77
N GLY A 100 16.40 8.32 11.27
CA GLY A 100 17.27 9.46 11.48
C GLY A 100 18.41 9.17 12.47
N ASP A 101 18.14 8.56 13.61
CA ASP A 101 19.13 8.15 14.60
C ASP A 101 20.04 6.99 14.13
N ASN A 102 19.56 6.24 13.12
CA ASN A 102 20.31 5.20 12.40
C ASN A 102 20.68 5.61 10.97
N VAL A 103 20.61 6.92 10.65
CA VAL A 103 21.06 7.50 9.39
C VAL A 103 22.42 8.16 9.60
N PRO A 104 23.52 7.71 8.94
CA PRO A 104 24.80 8.36 8.97
C PRO A 104 24.80 9.78 8.38
N ALA A 105 25.89 10.53 8.59
CA ALA A 105 25.97 11.93 8.23
C ALA A 105 26.05 12.21 6.71
N GLY A 106 26.28 11.19 5.89
CA GLY A 106 26.39 11.35 4.45
C GLY A 106 25.92 10.15 3.63
N PRO A 107 25.67 10.34 2.32
CA PRO A 107 25.14 9.29 1.46
C PRO A 107 26.07 8.09 1.28
N VAL A 108 27.38 8.30 1.29
CA VAL A 108 28.36 7.21 1.14
C VAL A 108 28.35 6.28 2.36
N GLU A 109 28.29 6.86 3.55
CA GLU A 109 28.22 6.11 4.81
C GLU A 109 26.85 5.38 4.92
N LEU A 110 25.76 5.99 4.46
CA LEU A 110 24.45 5.34 4.45
C LEU A 110 24.44 4.19 3.44
N ALA A 111 25.00 4.36 2.25
CA ALA A 111 25.14 3.27 1.28
C ALA A 111 25.97 2.10 1.83
N ALA A 112 27.03 2.39 2.59
CA ALA A 112 27.82 1.37 3.26
C ALA A 112 27.03 0.64 4.37
N PHE A 113 26.23 1.37 5.15
CA PHE A 113 25.37 0.80 6.18
C PHE A 113 24.29 -0.13 5.55
N THR A 114 23.56 0.33 4.54
CA THR A 114 22.54 -0.46 3.87
C THR A 114 23.13 -1.69 3.17
N ALA A 115 24.31 -1.55 2.54
CA ALA A 115 25.04 -2.67 1.96
C ALA A 115 25.46 -3.71 3.02
N ALA A 116 25.87 -3.28 4.21
CA ALA A 116 26.20 -4.18 5.31
C ALA A 116 24.95 -4.94 5.81
N VAL A 117 23.81 -4.28 5.89
CA VAL A 117 22.51 -4.93 6.21
C VAL A 117 22.13 -5.98 5.17
N GLN A 118 22.35 -5.71 3.90
CA GLN A 118 22.00 -6.60 2.77
C GLN A 118 23.03 -7.73 2.52
N SER A 119 24.21 -7.65 3.15
CA SER A 119 25.33 -8.53 2.83
C SER A 119 25.01 -10.03 2.98
N GLY A 120 25.24 -10.81 1.93
CA GLY A 120 25.07 -12.26 1.92
C GLY A 120 23.62 -12.74 1.91
N LEU A 121 22.63 -11.85 1.74
CA LEU A 121 21.24 -12.23 1.56
C LEU A 121 21.01 -12.70 0.11
N GLU A 122 20.31 -13.81 -0.06
CA GLU A 122 19.85 -14.28 -1.38
C GLU A 122 18.80 -13.33 -1.96
N THR A 123 17.91 -12.85 -1.10
CA THR A 123 16.90 -11.85 -1.45
C THR A 123 17.02 -10.67 -0.50
N PRO A 124 17.32 -9.47 -1.01
CA PRO A 124 17.42 -8.27 -0.19
C PRO A 124 16.16 -8.02 0.64
N VAL A 125 16.33 -7.48 1.85
CA VAL A 125 15.21 -6.98 2.64
C VAL A 125 14.82 -5.57 2.18
N LEU A 126 13.60 -5.14 2.49
CA LEU A 126 13.18 -3.77 2.27
C LEU A 126 13.96 -2.83 3.18
N ILE A 127 14.49 -1.73 2.64
CA ILE A 127 15.06 -0.63 3.40
C ILE A 127 14.13 0.56 3.23
N GLY A 128 13.36 0.87 4.28
CA GLY A 128 12.38 1.95 4.27
C GLY A 128 12.87 3.21 4.96
N ILE A 129 12.30 4.35 4.62
CA ILE A 129 12.57 5.65 5.23
C ILE A 129 11.36 6.56 5.10
N ASP A 130 11.13 7.46 6.06
CA ASP A 130 10.19 8.58 5.93
C ASP A 130 10.90 9.79 5.33
N GLU A 131 10.98 9.87 4.02
CA GLU A 131 11.57 11.00 3.33
C GLU A 131 10.48 11.78 2.58
N GLU A 132 9.69 12.58 3.32
CA GLU A 132 8.65 13.46 2.79
C GLU A 132 9.25 14.77 2.28
N GLY A 133 10.39 15.15 2.86
CA GLY A 133 10.96 16.48 2.82
C GLY A 133 10.33 17.43 3.85
N GLY A 134 11.02 18.49 4.22
CA GLY A 134 10.53 19.49 5.18
C GLY A 134 10.44 18.99 6.62
N GLU A 135 9.23 18.94 7.21
CA GLU A 135 9.05 18.55 8.61
C GLU A 135 9.47 17.10 8.90
N VAL A 136 9.29 16.22 7.92
CA VAL A 136 9.66 14.81 8.00
C VAL A 136 10.71 14.51 6.94
N GLN A 137 11.94 14.74 7.31
CA GLN A 137 13.13 14.55 6.49
C GLN A 137 14.19 13.84 7.31
N ARG A 138 14.70 12.69 6.82
CA ARG A 138 15.72 11.88 7.48
C ARG A 138 17.08 12.07 6.84
N LEU A 139 17.13 12.49 5.55
CA LEU A 139 18.35 12.73 4.81
C LEU A 139 18.73 14.22 4.85
N PRO A 140 19.78 14.63 5.63
CA PRO A 140 20.16 16.04 5.70
C PRO A 140 20.63 16.64 4.36
N TRP A 141 20.88 15.81 3.36
CA TRP A 141 21.29 16.21 2.01
C TRP A 141 20.15 16.20 0.98
N ASP A 142 18.90 15.81 1.35
CA ASP A 142 17.75 16.03 0.48
C ASP A 142 17.48 17.53 0.37
N GLY A 143 17.68 18.11 -0.81
CA GLY A 143 17.42 19.50 -1.11
C GLY A 143 16.16 19.69 -1.96
N ALA A 144 15.37 18.65 -2.18
CA ALA A 144 14.14 18.74 -2.97
C ALA A 144 13.05 19.52 -2.22
N PRO A 145 12.19 20.29 -2.91
CA PRO A 145 11.08 21.01 -2.29
C PRO A 145 10.16 20.10 -1.48
N ALA A 146 9.68 20.59 -0.34
CA ALA A 146 8.73 19.92 0.54
C ALA A 146 7.27 20.27 0.19
N ALA A 147 6.33 19.61 0.86
CA ALA A 147 4.90 19.74 0.61
C ALA A 147 4.37 21.18 0.76
N ASP A 148 4.90 21.96 1.72
CA ASP A 148 4.54 23.37 1.93
C ASP A 148 4.81 24.24 0.70
N THR A 149 5.88 23.99 -0.03
CA THR A 149 6.22 24.61 -1.30
C THR A 149 5.40 23.99 -2.45
N LEU A 150 5.38 22.65 -2.53
CA LEU A 150 4.77 21.91 -3.64
C LEU A 150 3.26 22.13 -3.76
N ARG A 151 2.56 22.43 -2.65
CA ARG A 151 1.13 22.74 -2.66
C ARG A 151 0.75 23.90 -3.55
N ALA A 152 1.64 24.89 -3.68
CA ALA A 152 1.41 26.10 -4.49
C ALA A 152 1.88 25.92 -5.95
N GLU A 153 2.62 24.86 -6.24
CA GLU A 153 3.22 24.61 -7.54
C GLU A 153 2.35 23.66 -8.40
N PRO A 154 2.54 23.63 -9.72
CA PRO A 154 1.89 22.63 -10.58
C PRO A 154 2.27 21.19 -10.21
N PRO A 155 1.42 20.18 -10.52
CA PRO A 155 1.69 18.76 -10.21
C PRO A 155 3.05 18.23 -10.72
N ALA A 156 3.53 18.77 -11.86
CA ALA A 156 4.86 18.44 -12.39
C ALA A 156 6.02 18.80 -11.44
N ALA A 157 5.84 19.78 -10.55
CA ALA A 157 6.85 20.11 -9.54
C ALA A 157 6.95 19.00 -8.48
N ALA A 158 5.81 18.39 -8.08
CA ALA A 158 5.83 17.22 -7.20
C ALA A 158 6.54 16.04 -7.85
N GLN A 159 6.26 15.75 -9.13
CA GLN A 159 6.97 14.72 -9.87
C GLN A 159 8.50 14.95 -9.88
N ALA A 160 8.93 16.18 -10.17
CA ALA A 160 10.36 16.49 -10.21
C ALA A 160 11.04 16.39 -8.83
N ALA A 161 10.35 16.84 -7.76
CA ALA A 161 10.87 16.78 -6.39
C ALA A 161 11.02 15.32 -5.93
N PHE A 162 9.99 14.49 -6.15
CA PHE A 162 10.04 13.08 -5.76
C PHE A 162 10.99 12.25 -6.64
N ALA A 163 11.20 12.60 -7.91
CA ALA A 163 12.23 11.99 -8.74
C ALA A 163 13.66 12.29 -8.22
N ALA A 164 13.91 13.53 -7.81
CA ALA A 164 15.21 13.90 -7.22
C ALA A 164 15.44 13.18 -5.88
N ARG A 165 14.40 13.11 -5.03
CA ARG A 165 14.42 12.39 -3.76
C ARG A 165 14.66 10.90 -3.96
N ALA A 166 13.93 10.27 -4.88
CA ALA A 166 14.09 8.86 -5.22
C ALA A 166 15.52 8.52 -5.64
N ALA A 167 16.16 9.37 -6.44
CA ALA A 167 17.55 9.18 -6.84
C ALA A 167 18.50 9.20 -5.62
N ALA A 168 18.33 10.16 -4.71
CA ALA A 168 19.15 10.25 -3.49
C ALA A 168 18.94 9.05 -2.55
N LEU A 169 17.71 8.52 -2.49
CA LEU A 169 17.36 7.32 -1.74
C LEU A 169 18.02 6.08 -2.34
N ALA A 170 17.89 5.87 -3.64
CA ALA A 170 18.47 4.74 -4.35
C ALA A 170 20.02 4.74 -4.27
N ASP A 171 20.66 5.90 -4.43
CA ASP A 171 22.10 6.06 -4.27
C ASP A 171 22.58 5.67 -2.85
N SER A 172 21.70 5.74 -1.87
CA SER A 172 21.95 5.36 -0.47
C SER A 172 21.52 3.92 -0.14
N GLY A 173 21.02 3.16 -1.15
CA GLY A 173 20.55 1.78 -0.98
C GLY A 173 19.20 1.65 -0.27
N VAL A 174 18.41 2.74 -0.19
CA VAL A 174 17.03 2.73 0.27
C VAL A 174 16.13 2.24 -0.86
N THR A 175 15.16 1.37 -0.54
CA THR A 175 14.30 0.72 -1.54
C THR A 175 12.83 1.10 -1.43
N VAL A 176 12.40 1.66 -0.28
CA VAL A 176 11.01 2.07 -0.03
C VAL A 176 10.99 3.47 0.56
N ASN A 177 10.22 4.36 -0.02
CA ASN A 177 9.94 5.67 0.56
C ASN A 177 8.53 5.72 1.18
N PHE A 178 8.44 5.89 2.50
CA PHE A 178 7.21 6.26 3.20
C PHE A 178 7.00 7.78 3.13
N GLY A 179 7.12 8.37 1.92
CA GLY A 179 7.23 9.82 1.76
C GLY A 179 6.01 10.51 1.14
N ILE A 180 5.05 9.78 0.56
CA ILE A 180 3.94 10.41 -0.16
C ILE A 180 2.72 10.56 0.75
N VAL A 181 2.56 11.77 1.32
CA VAL A 181 1.41 12.12 2.17
C VAL A 181 0.20 12.39 1.28
N ALA A 182 -0.69 11.40 1.20
CA ALA A 182 -1.95 11.45 0.47
C ALA A 182 -3.12 12.01 1.31
N ASP A 183 -2.85 12.46 2.53
CA ASP A 183 -3.80 13.15 3.38
C ASP A 183 -4.20 14.51 2.77
N VAL A 184 -5.42 14.95 3.09
CA VAL A 184 -5.96 16.24 2.66
C VAL A 184 -6.55 16.98 3.84
N THR A 185 -6.17 18.23 4.04
CA THR A 185 -6.82 19.12 4.99
C THR A 185 -6.72 20.58 4.53
N PRO A 186 -7.81 21.35 4.57
CA PRO A 186 -7.78 22.80 4.38
C PRO A 186 -7.44 23.57 5.67
N ASP A 187 -7.39 22.89 6.83
CA ASP A 187 -7.21 23.50 8.14
C ASP A 187 -5.72 23.73 8.43
N PRO A 188 -5.26 25.00 8.51
CA PRO A 188 -3.85 25.30 8.76
C PRO A 188 -3.42 24.94 10.20
N ASP A 189 -4.35 24.73 11.13
CA ASP A 189 -4.07 24.31 12.50
C ASP A 189 -4.04 22.77 12.65
N SER A 190 -4.32 22.03 11.58
CA SER A 190 -4.22 20.57 11.59
C SER A 190 -2.77 20.10 11.76
N PHE A 191 -2.57 19.10 12.61
CA PHE A 191 -1.29 18.40 12.83
C PHE A 191 -0.57 18.01 11.52
N ILE A 192 -1.33 17.62 10.49
CA ILE A 192 -0.77 17.13 9.22
C ILE A 192 -0.58 18.24 8.17
N PHE A 193 -1.04 19.47 8.42
CA PHE A 193 -1.12 20.53 7.40
C PHE A 193 0.23 20.83 6.73
N GLY A 194 1.33 20.88 7.48
CA GLY A 194 2.68 21.13 6.93
C GLY A 194 3.12 20.08 5.90
N ARG A 195 2.55 18.88 5.98
CA ARG A 195 2.97 17.68 5.24
C ARG A 195 2.11 17.34 4.02
N VAL A 196 0.86 17.90 3.90
CA VAL A 196 -0.05 17.54 2.81
C VAL A 196 0.34 18.19 1.48
N LEU A 197 0.22 17.44 0.40
CA LEU A 197 0.50 17.90 -0.98
C LEU A 197 -0.64 18.73 -1.57
N GLY A 198 -1.77 18.85 -0.89
CA GLY A 198 -2.91 19.68 -1.30
C GLY A 198 -3.89 19.94 -0.18
N THR A 199 -4.56 21.09 -0.24
CA THR A 199 -5.60 21.51 0.73
C THR A 199 -7.01 21.18 0.24
N ASP A 200 -7.14 20.69 -0.98
CA ASP A 200 -8.36 20.18 -1.57
C ASP A 200 -8.11 18.81 -2.20
N PRO A 201 -9.14 17.94 -2.29
CA PRO A 201 -8.96 16.56 -2.73
C PRO A 201 -8.43 16.42 -4.17
N VAL A 202 -8.83 17.32 -5.08
CA VAL A 202 -8.42 17.24 -6.50
C VAL A 202 -6.97 17.67 -6.67
N GLY A 203 -6.60 18.81 -6.09
CA GLY A 203 -5.22 19.30 -6.14
C GLY A 203 -4.23 18.37 -5.44
N ALA A 204 -4.67 17.71 -4.33
CA ALA A 204 -3.87 16.69 -3.66
C ALA A 204 -3.71 15.45 -4.56
N ALA A 205 -4.79 14.95 -5.17
CA ALA A 205 -4.77 13.78 -6.06
C ALA A 205 -3.80 13.95 -7.24
N GLU A 206 -3.82 15.13 -7.90
CA GLU A 206 -2.91 15.42 -8.99
C GLU A 206 -1.44 15.40 -8.57
N ARG A 207 -1.10 15.98 -7.40
CA ARG A 207 0.28 16.00 -6.89
C ARG A 207 0.75 14.67 -6.35
N VAL A 208 -0.14 13.92 -5.69
CA VAL A 208 0.14 12.53 -5.24
C VAL A 208 0.46 11.65 -6.45
N SER A 209 -0.35 11.71 -7.52
CA SER A 209 -0.05 10.99 -8.78
C SER A 209 1.29 11.42 -9.37
N GLY A 210 1.60 12.72 -9.35
CA GLY A 210 2.91 13.24 -9.76
C GLY A 210 4.06 12.70 -8.92
N ALA A 211 3.90 12.67 -7.58
CA ALA A 211 4.92 12.15 -6.66
C ALA A 211 5.21 10.66 -6.93
N VAL A 212 4.17 9.82 -7.06
CA VAL A 212 4.31 8.40 -7.43
C VAL A 212 5.01 8.24 -8.78
N ALA A 213 4.64 9.06 -9.78
CA ALA A 213 5.29 9.02 -11.09
C ALA A 213 6.78 9.42 -11.02
N GLY A 214 7.15 10.26 -10.04
CA GLY A 214 8.54 10.64 -9.79
C GLY A 214 9.39 9.52 -9.21
N GLU A 215 8.84 8.70 -8.32
CA GLU A 215 9.54 7.58 -7.66
C GLU A 215 9.57 6.31 -8.50
N ARG A 216 8.63 6.18 -9.45
CA ARG A 216 8.40 4.95 -10.21
C ARG A 216 9.67 4.36 -10.82
N GLY A 217 9.92 3.07 -10.50
CA GLY A 217 11.04 2.31 -11.04
C GLY A 217 12.39 2.67 -10.44
N VAL A 218 12.41 3.51 -9.40
CA VAL A 218 13.62 3.90 -8.65
C VAL A 218 13.54 3.40 -7.22
N VAL A 219 12.48 3.76 -6.48
CA VAL A 219 12.15 3.23 -5.16
C VAL A 219 10.66 2.90 -5.12
N ALA A 220 10.22 2.04 -4.22
CA ALA A 220 8.81 1.78 -4.02
C ALA A 220 8.14 2.94 -3.29
N SER A 221 7.03 3.42 -3.86
CA SER A 221 6.22 4.52 -3.32
C SER A 221 5.24 4.05 -2.27
N THR A 222 5.07 4.82 -1.20
CA THR A 222 4.04 4.56 -0.18
C THR A 222 3.12 5.73 -0.01
N LEU A 223 1.80 5.49 -0.12
CA LEU A 223 0.76 6.48 0.19
C LEU A 223 0.39 6.41 1.66
N LYS A 224 0.30 7.55 2.37
CA LYS A 224 -0.05 7.61 3.80
C LYS A 224 -0.87 8.85 4.15
N HIS A 225 -1.67 8.79 5.21
CA HIS A 225 -1.99 7.69 6.12
C HIS A 225 -3.44 7.26 5.87
N PHE A 226 -3.61 6.14 5.17
CA PHE A 226 -4.95 5.65 4.80
C PHE A 226 -5.81 5.40 6.04
N PRO A 227 -7.09 5.80 6.06
CA PRO A 227 -7.93 6.32 4.96
C PRO A 227 -7.93 7.86 4.82
N GLY A 228 -7.02 8.58 5.44
CA GLY A 228 -6.88 10.03 5.35
C GLY A 228 -6.87 10.71 6.72
N HIS A 229 -5.66 10.93 7.26
CA HIS A 229 -5.46 11.55 8.58
C HIS A 229 -5.93 13.01 8.60
N GLY A 230 -5.87 13.71 7.47
CA GLY A 230 -6.25 15.11 7.39
C GLY A 230 -7.71 15.42 7.74
N ALA A 231 -8.59 14.41 7.74
CA ALA A 231 -9.98 14.55 8.16
C ALA A 231 -10.20 14.33 9.66
N ALA A 232 -9.20 13.80 10.39
CA ALA A 232 -9.29 13.51 11.82
C ALA A 232 -8.50 14.53 12.63
N PRO A 233 -9.14 15.27 13.55
CA PRO A 233 -8.42 16.20 14.43
C PRO A 233 -7.58 15.42 15.45
N GLY A 234 -6.38 15.91 15.72
CA GLY A 234 -5.46 15.34 16.71
C GLY A 234 -4.26 14.65 16.10
N ASP A 235 -3.38 14.15 16.97
CA ASP A 235 -2.12 13.53 16.66
C ASP A 235 -2.17 12.04 17.00
N SER A 236 -1.97 11.18 16.00
CA SER A 236 -1.98 9.71 16.15
C SER A 236 -0.79 9.15 16.93
N HIS A 237 0.26 9.93 17.17
CA HIS A 237 1.37 9.51 18.03
C HIS A 237 0.98 9.41 19.52
N SER A 238 -0.10 10.06 19.94
CA SER A 238 -0.52 10.12 21.35
C SER A 238 -1.99 9.80 21.59
N SER A 239 -2.77 9.56 20.54
CA SER A 239 -4.20 9.29 20.61
C SER A 239 -4.65 8.40 19.44
N VAL A 240 -5.94 8.03 19.41
CA VAL A 240 -6.60 7.51 18.20
C VAL A 240 -7.51 8.64 17.68
N PRO A 241 -7.04 9.47 16.73
CA PRO A 241 -7.86 10.53 16.14
C PRO A 241 -9.11 9.96 15.48
N SER A 242 -10.20 10.71 15.51
CA SER A 242 -11.48 10.24 14.99
C SER A 242 -12.07 11.23 14.00
N ALA A 243 -12.32 10.78 12.78
CA ALA A 243 -12.98 11.54 11.72
C ALA A 243 -14.49 11.29 11.72
N ALA A 244 -15.27 12.37 11.63
CA ALA A 244 -16.73 12.27 11.65
C ALA A 244 -17.37 12.10 10.25
N LEU A 245 -16.59 11.73 9.22
CA LEU A 245 -17.07 11.58 7.86
C LEU A 245 -17.85 10.29 7.66
N THR A 246 -18.91 10.36 6.86
CA THR A 246 -19.60 9.20 6.30
C THR A 246 -18.75 8.58 5.18
N ILE A 247 -19.10 7.36 4.78
CA ILE A 247 -18.40 6.68 3.67
C ILE A 247 -18.51 7.45 2.35
N ASP A 248 -19.64 8.12 2.09
CA ASP A 248 -19.86 8.89 0.87
C ASP A 248 -19.02 10.20 0.88
N GLU A 249 -18.88 10.85 2.04
CA GLU A 249 -18.01 12.01 2.20
C GLU A 249 -16.53 11.61 2.07
N TRP A 250 -16.15 10.45 2.60
CA TRP A 250 -14.80 9.90 2.41
C TRP A 250 -14.50 9.64 0.93
N ARG A 251 -15.44 9.02 0.20
CA ARG A 251 -15.29 8.79 -1.25
C ARG A 251 -15.15 10.07 -2.06
N ALA A 252 -15.89 11.11 -1.66
CA ALA A 252 -15.87 12.40 -2.35
C ALA A 252 -14.66 13.28 -2.00
N GLY A 253 -13.92 12.93 -0.95
CA GLY A 253 -12.83 13.73 -0.42
C GLY A 253 -11.53 12.93 -0.20
N PRO A 254 -11.30 12.42 1.03
CA PRO A 254 -10.02 11.79 1.39
C PRO A 254 -9.60 10.61 0.51
N ALA A 255 -10.54 9.87 -0.08
CA ALA A 255 -10.23 8.74 -0.95
C ALA A 255 -9.55 9.13 -2.26
N LEU A 256 -9.78 10.35 -2.78
CA LEU A 256 -9.33 10.74 -4.12
C LEU A 256 -7.80 10.71 -4.29
N PRO A 257 -6.98 11.24 -3.39
CA PRO A 257 -5.53 11.17 -3.53
C PRO A 257 -4.99 9.74 -3.45
N PHE A 258 -5.57 8.87 -2.60
CA PHE A 258 -5.19 7.46 -2.55
C PHE A 258 -5.53 6.74 -3.85
N ALA A 259 -6.75 6.90 -4.37
CA ALA A 259 -7.15 6.33 -5.66
C ALA A 259 -6.20 6.79 -6.79
N SER A 260 -5.90 8.09 -6.84
CA SER A 260 -5.00 8.65 -7.86
C SER A 260 -3.55 8.13 -7.74
N GLY A 261 -3.05 7.94 -6.52
CA GLY A 261 -1.73 7.37 -6.29
C GLY A 261 -1.68 5.87 -6.63
N ILE A 262 -2.73 5.11 -6.32
CA ILE A 262 -2.88 3.70 -6.70
C ILE A 262 -2.91 3.55 -8.22
N ASP A 263 -3.74 4.35 -8.91
CA ASP A 263 -3.80 4.38 -10.38
C ASP A 263 -2.44 4.78 -11.01
N ALA A 264 -1.67 5.61 -10.31
CA ALA A 264 -0.32 5.98 -10.70
C ALA A 264 0.71 4.86 -10.47
N GLY A 265 0.37 3.81 -9.73
CA GLY A 265 1.17 2.61 -9.53
C GLY A 265 1.96 2.59 -8.22
N ALA A 266 1.45 3.22 -7.15
CA ALA A 266 2.06 3.10 -5.82
C ALA A 266 2.11 1.64 -5.37
N GLU A 267 3.26 1.21 -4.87
CA GLU A 267 3.51 -0.18 -4.47
C GLU A 267 3.04 -0.48 -3.04
N LEU A 268 3.00 0.54 -2.17
CA LEU A 268 2.55 0.39 -0.80
C LEU A 268 1.47 1.43 -0.43
N VAL A 269 0.58 1.03 0.49
CA VAL A 269 -0.31 1.95 1.21
C VAL A 269 -0.13 1.72 2.70
N MET A 270 0.15 2.80 3.44
CA MET A 270 0.28 2.76 4.89
C MET A 270 -1.05 3.11 5.55
N THR A 271 -1.57 2.19 6.39
CA THR A 271 -2.78 2.40 7.18
C THR A 271 -2.47 3.10 8.50
N GLY A 272 -3.12 4.23 8.75
CA GLY A 272 -2.93 5.01 9.96
C GLY A 272 -3.70 4.49 11.18
N HIS A 273 -3.30 4.95 12.37
CA HIS A 273 -3.96 4.61 13.64
C HIS A 273 -5.06 5.62 13.99
N LEU A 274 -6.00 5.80 13.08
CA LEU A 274 -7.14 6.72 13.23
C LEU A 274 -8.44 6.00 12.90
N SER A 275 -9.56 6.47 13.46
CA SER A 275 -10.87 5.86 13.28
C SER A 275 -11.84 6.73 12.49
N TYR A 276 -12.74 6.08 11.76
CA TYR A 276 -13.91 6.70 11.14
C TYR A 276 -15.15 5.95 11.63
N PRO A 277 -15.71 6.32 12.79
CA PRO A 277 -16.75 5.53 13.46
C PRO A 277 -18.02 5.28 12.63
N ALA A 278 -18.29 6.12 11.63
CA ALA A 278 -19.39 5.89 10.69
C ALA A 278 -19.13 4.72 9.71
N VAL A 279 -17.88 4.25 9.61
CA VAL A 279 -17.46 3.11 8.77
C VAL A 279 -17.04 1.95 9.66
N ASP A 280 -16.03 2.16 10.50
CA ASP A 280 -15.56 1.22 11.52
C ASP A 280 -15.01 2.01 12.71
N PRO A 281 -15.42 1.70 13.97
CA PRO A 281 -14.87 2.36 15.15
C PRO A 281 -13.43 1.97 15.47
N ALA A 282 -12.91 0.86 14.94
CA ALA A 282 -11.52 0.47 15.11
C ALA A 282 -10.57 1.40 14.36
N PRO A 283 -9.32 1.58 14.81
CA PRO A 283 -8.29 2.22 14.01
C PRO A 283 -8.15 1.54 12.65
N ALA A 284 -7.92 2.31 11.58
CA ALA A 284 -7.89 1.77 10.22
C ALA A 284 -6.87 0.65 10.05
N SER A 285 -5.71 0.73 10.72
CA SER A 285 -4.69 -0.33 10.75
C SER A 285 -5.18 -1.66 11.33
N LEU A 286 -6.26 -1.65 12.11
CA LEU A 286 -6.86 -2.82 12.76
C LEU A 286 -8.27 -3.14 12.23
N SER A 287 -8.75 -2.43 11.20
CA SER A 287 -10.11 -2.52 10.67
C SER A 287 -10.19 -3.40 9.43
N PRO A 288 -10.86 -4.56 9.48
CA PRO A 288 -11.12 -5.37 8.29
C PRO A 288 -11.89 -4.63 7.20
N GLU A 289 -12.78 -3.71 7.59
CA GLU A 289 -13.59 -2.94 6.63
C GLU A 289 -12.73 -1.96 5.83
N TRP A 290 -11.78 -1.24 6.48
CA TRP A 290 -10.88 -0.33 5.76
C TRP A 290 -9.94 -1.08 4.82
N HIS A 291 -9.43 -2.26 5.23
CA HIS A 291 -8.61 -3.11 4.36
C HIS A 291 -9.43 -3.64 3.18
N ARG A 292 -10.68 -4.04 3.40
CA ARG A 292 -11.59 -4.44 2.34
C ARG A 292 -11.87 -3.31 1.34
N LEU A 293 -12.16 -2.09 1.84
CA LEU A 293 -12.39 -0.92 0.98
C LEU A 293 -11.13 -0.60 0.13
N LEU A 294 -9.95 -0.69 0.73
CA LEU A 294 -8.69 -0.48 0.01
C LEU A 294 -8.49 -1.53 -1.10
N ARG A 295 -8.75 -2.83 -0.79
CA ARG A 295 -8.61 -3.91 -1.77
C ARG A 295 -9.70 -3.89 -2.84
N ASP A 296 -10.96 -3.90 -2.41
CA ASP A 296 -12.09 -4.17 -3.31
C ASP A 296 -12.60 -2.91 -4.01
N GLU A 297 -12.59 -1.75 -3.33
CA GLU A 297 -13.14 -0.52 -3.90
C GLU A 297 -12.08 0.33 -4.61
N LEU A 298 -10.88 0.49 -4.00
CA LEU A 298 -9.79 1.21 -4.63
C LEU A 298 -8.89 0.31 -5.51
N GLY A 299 -9.13 -1.01 -5.53
CA GLY A 299 -8.42 -1.95 -6.39
C GLY A 299 -6.94 -2.09 -6.08
N PHE A 300 -6.53 -1.91 -4.81
CA PHE A 300 -5.12 -1.96 -4.44
C PHE A 300 -4.62 -3.39 -4.24
N ASP A 301 -3.69 -3.84 -5.06
CA ASP A 301 -3.10 -5.19 -5.01
C ASP A 301 -1.69 -5.22 -4.37
N GLY A 302 -1.08 -4.05 -4.10
CA GLY A 302 0.24 -3.92 -3.50
C GLY A 302 0.29 -4.26 -2.00
N VAL A 303 1.37 -3.88 -1.32
CA VAL A 303 1.60 -4.16 0.11
C VAL A 303 0.86 -3.15 1.00
N ILE A 304 -0.02 -3.63 1.88
CA ILE A 304 -0.59 -2.82 2.96
C ILE A 304 0.36 -2.89 4.15
N VAL A 305 0.99 -1.78 4.49
CA VAL A 305 1.84 -1.63 5.67
C VAL A 305 1.09 -0.85 6.75
N THR A 306 1.28 -1.20 8.02
CA THR A 306 0.78 -0.36 9.12
C THR A 306 1.69 0.84 9.35
N ASP A 307 1.17 1.94 9.90
CA ASP A 307 1.96 2.92 10.63
C ASP A 307 2.63 2.25 11.83
N ASP A 308 3.54 2.96 12.54
CA ASP A 308 4.27 2.37 13.67
C ASP A 308 3.33 1.81 14.73
N MET A 309 3.35 0.48 14.87
CA MET A 309 2.49 -0.25 15.81
C MET A 309 2.69 0.14 17.27
N LEU A 310 3.85 0.75 17.63
CA LEU A 310 4.08 1.31 18.97
C LEU A 310 3.16 2.49 19.30
N MET A 311 2.70 3.24 18.30
CA MET A 311 1.76 4.34 18.49
C MET A 311 0.45 3.86 19.14
N LEU A 312 -0.01 2.64 18.81
CA LEU A 312 -1.17 2.03 19.46
C LEU A 312 -0.95 1.82 20.95
N GLN A 313 0.24 1.43 21.40
CA GLN A 313 0.54 1.29 22.80
C GLN A 313 0.68 2.63 23.53
N HIS A 314 1.18 3.65 22.83
CA HIS A 314 1.43 4.99 23.37
C HIS A 314 0.16 5.84 23.53
N ASN A 315 -0.97 5.44 22.93
CA ASN A 315 -2.23 6.18 23.08
C ASN A 315 -2.88 6.03 24.48
N GLY A 316 -2.36 5.14 25.34
CA GLY A 316 -2.81 4.94 26.72
C GLY A 316 -4.13 4.17 26.88
N LEU A 317 -4.73 3.68 25.81
CA LEU A 317 -5.95 2.88 25.85
C LEU A 317 -5.62 1.41 26.16
N ALA A 318 -6.25 0.86 27.18
CA ALA A 318 -5.96 -0.50 27.65
C ALA A 318 -6.19 -1.59 26.58
N GLU A 319 -7.08 -1.34 25.63
CA GLU A 319 -7.40 -2.26 24.54
C GLU A 319 -6.26 -2.42 23.51
N TYR A 320 -5.28 -1.50 23.49
CA TYR A 320 -4.12 -1.52 22.61
C TYR A 320 -2.80 -1.71 23.37
N ALA A 321 -2.86 -2.07 24.66
CA ALA A 321 -1.67 -2.22 25.49
C ALA A 321 -0.85 -3.48 25.16
N ASP A 322 -1.45 -4.50 24.53
CA ASP A 322 -0.78 -5.77 24.18
C ASP A 322 -0.27 -5.72 22.72
N PRO A 323 1.07 -5.65 22.50
CA PRO A 323 1.63 -5.59 21.17
C PRO A 323 1.39 -6.86 20.33
N GLY A 324 1.33 -8.02 20.98
CA GLY A 324 1.03 -9.29 20.30
C GLY A 324 -0.41 -9.32 19.79
N GLU A 325 -1.36 -8.86 20.60
CA GLU A 325 -2.77 -8.76 20.19
C GLU A 325 -2.95 -7.72 19.07
N ASN A 326 -2.27 -6.58 19.14
CA ASN A 326 -2.29 -5.58 18.07
C ASN A 326 -1.75 -6.16 16.75
N ALA A 327 -0.64 -6.90 16.79
CA ALA A 327 -0.08 -7.58 15.61
C ALA A 327 -1.08 -8.58 15.01
N VAL A 328 -1.71 -9.40 15.86
CA VAL A 328 -2.73 -10.37 15.40
C VAL A 328 -3.93 -9.67 14.77
N ARG A 329 -4.42 -8.58 15.37
CA ARG A 329 -5.56 -7.81 14.85
C ARG A 329 -5.23 -7.18 13.50
N ALA A 330 -4.03 -6.59 13.34
CA ALA A 330 -3.61 -5.98 12.08
C ALA A 330 -3.52 -7.00 10.92
N VAL A 331 -2.87 -8.15 11.16
CA VAL A 331 -2.80 -9.23 10.14
C VAL A 331 -4.17 -9.81 9.86
N ALA A 332 -5.00 -10.05 10.88
CA ALA A 332 -6.37 -10.54 10.70
C ALA A 332 -7.26 -9.54 9.93
N ALA A 333 -7.00 -8.23 10.06
CA ALA A 333 -7.66 -7.19 9.30
C ALA A 333 -7.25 -7.14 7.82
N GLY A 334 -6.03 -7.61 7.48
CA GLY A 334 -5.52 -7.66 6.11
C GLY A 334 -4.22 -6.89 5.86
N ALA A 335 -3.51 -6.47 6.92
CA ALA A 335 -2.17 -5.91 6.79
C ALA A 335 -1.18 -6.98 6.32
N ASP A 336 -0.28 -6.60 5.40
CA ASP A 336 0.76 -7.46 4.86
C ASP A 336 2.10 -7.25 5.55
N LEU A 337 2.35 -6.03 6.07
CA LEU A 337 3.60 -5.67 6.72
C LEU A 337 3.31 -4.83 7.97
N LEU A 338 3.91 -5.22 9.10
CA LEU A 338 3.77 -4.55 10.38
C LEU A 338 5.04 -3.75 10.67
N LEU A 339 4.91 -2.43 10.79
CA LEU A 339 6.03 -1.54 11.09
C LEU A 339 6.17 -1.35 12.60
N TYR A 340 7.40 -1.50 13.11
CA TYR A 340 7.75 -1.27 14.51
C TYR A 340 9.00 -0.38 14.63
N VAL A 341 8.84 0.82 15.16
CA VAL A 341 9.97 1.72 15.49
C VAL A 341 10.50 1.35 16.87
N LEU A 342 11.30 0.28 16.94
CA LEU A 342 11.77 -0.29 18.20
C LEU A 342 12.81 0.58 18.89
N PRO A 343 12.77 0.73 20.24
CA PRO A 343 13.85 1.32 21.02
C PRO A 343 15.08 0.38 21.08
N ALA A 344 16.18 0.86 21.63
CA ALA A 344 17.42 0.07 21.80
C ALA A 344 17.22 -1.19 22.65
N ASP A 345 16.27 -1.15 23.57
CA ASP A 345 15.80 -2.31 24.35
C ASP A 345 14.30 -2.51 24.10
N PRO A 346 13.89 -3.34 23.14
CA PRO A 346 12.49 -3.58 22.84
C PRO A 346 11.72 -4.21 24.00
N ALA A 347 12.40 -4.91 24.91
CA ALA A 347 11.75 -5.48 26.10
C ALA A 347 11.21 -4.39 27.04
N SER A 348 11.77 -3.18 27.00
CA SER A 348 11.29 -2.03 27.78
C SER A 348 9.86 -1.60 27.38
N VAL A 349 9.41 -1.95 26.18
CA VAL A 349 8.04 -1.72 25.68
C VAL A 349 7.27 -3.04 25.49
N GLY A 350 7.74 -4.12 26.10
CA GLY A 350 7.07 -5.43 26.09
C GLY A 350 7.14 -6.17 24.76
N ILE A 351 8.08 -5.81 23.87
CA ILE A 351 8.20 -6.39 22.53
C ILE A 351 9.45 -7.29 22.44
N SER A 352 9.29 -8.41 21.75
CA SER A 352 10.37 -9.19 21.15
C SER A 352 9.89 -9.75 19.81
N ILE A 353 10.80 -9.95 18.86
CA ILE A 353 10.45 -10.55 17.55
C ILE A 353 9.81 -11.93 17.76
N ASP A 354 10.41 -12.77 18.61
CA ASP A 354 9.84 -14.10 18.93
C ASP A 354 8.43 -14.01 19.54
N GLY A 355 8.17 -13.00 20.37
CA GLY A 355 6.85 -12.75 20.96
C GLY A 355 5.80 -12.39 19.91
N LEU A 356 6.12 -11.45 19.00
CA LEU A 356 5.24 -11.07 17.89
C LEU A 356 4.98 -12.25 16.95
N VAL A 357 6.03 -12.96 16.55
CA VAL A 357 5.94 -14.17 15.71
C VAL A 357 5.10 -15.23 16.40
N GLY A 358 5.33 -15.46 17.70
CA GLY A 358 4.57 -16.43 18.50
C GLY A 358 3.08 -16.09 18.58
N ALA A 359 2.73 -14.80 18.72
CA ALA A 359 1.34 -14.34 18.74
C ALA A 359 0.64 -14.60 17.38
N ILE A 360 1.29 -14.25 16.25
CA ILE A 360 0.76 -14.50 14.91
C ILE A 360 0.60 -16.00 14.65
N VAL A 361 1.61 -16.81 14.97
CA VAL A 361 1.55 -18.29 14.83
C VAL A 361 0.42 -18.88 15.68
N GLY A 362 0.26 -18.44 16.93
CA GLY A 362 -0.84 -18.86 17.79
C GLY A 362 -2.21 -18.47 17.22
N ALA A 363 -2.31 -17.29 16.60
CA ALA A 363 -3.54 -16.86 15.93
C ALA A 363 -3.86 -17.72 14.69
N VAL A 364 -2.84 -18.17 13.95
CA VAL A 364 -3.03 -19.12 12.83
C VAL A 364 -3.52 -20.48 13.37
N GLN A 365 -2.90 -20.99 14.43
CA GLN A 365 -3.29 -22.27 15.04
C GLN A 365 -4.73 -22.27 15.58
N THR A 366 -5.19 -21.13 16.08
CA THR A 366 -6.56 -20.95 16.61
C THR A 366 -7.58 -20.51 15.54
N GLY A 367 -7.15 -20.27 14.30
CA GLY A 367 -8.02 -19.87 13.19
C GLY A 367 -8.45 -18.39 13.21
N ARG A 368 -7.83 -17.55 14.05
CA ARG A 368 -8.04 -16.08 14.03
C ARG A 368 -7.41 -15.44 12.78
N ILE A 369 -6.30 -15.99 12.32
CA ILE A 369 -5.70 -15.71 11.01
C ILE A 369 -5.78 -17.01 10.22
N THR A 370 -6.35 -16.98 9.04
CA THR A 370 -6.36 -18.18 8.18
C THR A 370 -5.00 -18.37 7.51
N PRO A 371 -4.59 -19.63 7.23
CA PRO A 371 -3.36 -19.86 6.46
C PRO A 371 -3.36 -19.10 5.11
N VAL A 372 -4.51 -18.96 4.45
CA VAL A 372 -4.65 -18.23 3.19
C VAL A 372 -4.36 -16.73 3.37
N GLN A 373 -4.82 -16.12 4.47
CA GLN A 373 -4.50 -14.71 4.76
C GLN A 373 -3.00 -14.51 5.01
N LEU A 374 -2.40 -15.38 5.84
CA LEU A 374 -0.96 -15.33 6.08
C LEU A 374 -0.16 -15.50 4.77
N ASP A 375 -0.52 -16.49 3.96
CA ASP A 375 0.16 -16.78 2.71
C ASP A 375 0.05 -15.61 1.72
N ALA A 376 -1.14 -15.04 1.55
CA ALA A 376 -1.35 -13.89 0.66
C ALA A 376 -0.57 -12.64 1.09
N ALA A 377 -0.43 -12.40 2.41
CA ALA A 377 0.37 -11.29 2.93
C ALA A 377 1.87 -11.50 2.62
N VAL A 378 2.39 -12.69 2.92
CA VAL A 378 3.81 -13.03 2.65
C VAL A 378 4.11 -13.01 1.16
N GLU A 379 3.21 -13.51 0.32
CA GLU A 379 3.34 -13.49 -1.13
C GLU A 379 3.52 -12.06 -1.66
N ARG A 380 2.70 -11.09 -1.22
CA ARG A 380 2.84 -9.68 -1.62
C ARG A 380 4.17 -9.08 -1.17
N VAL A 381 4.60 -9.34 0.07
CA VAL A 381 5.88 -8.85 0.59
C VAL A 381 7.06 -9.46 -0.19
N LEU A 382 7.03 -10.76 -0.50
CA LEU A 382 8.08 -11.43 -1.28
C LEU A 382 8.10 -10.92 -2.73
N THR A 383 6.93 -10.72 -3.34
CA THR A 383 6.79 -10.16 -4.69
C THR A 383 7.43 -8.77 -4.75
N LEU A 384 7.10 -7.88 -3.79
CA LEU A 384 7.70 -6.54 -3.71
C LEU A 384 9.22 -6.63 -3.57
N ARG A 385 9.73 -7.43 -2.63
CA ARG A 385 11.18 -7.63 -2.42
C ARG A 385 11.88 -8.13 -3.67
N ARG A 386 11.26 -9.07 -4.39
CA ARG A 386 11.82 -9.64 -5.62
C ARG A 386 11.82 -8.63 -6.76
N THR A 387 10.73 -7.87 -6.92
CA THR A 387 10.63 -6.81 -7.94
C THR A 387 11.72 -5.74 -7.74
N LEU A 388 11.96 -5.31 -6.51
CA LEU A 388 12.97 -4.28 -6.19
C LEU A 388 14.43 -4.79 -6.28
N SER A 389 14.64 -6.10 -6.42
CA SER A 389 15.97 -6.73 -6.54
C SER A 389 16.28 -7.25 -7.95
N SER A 390 15.33 -7.15 -8.88
CA SER A 390 15.47 -7.55 -10.28
C SER A 390 15.80 -6.35 -11.17
#